data_251ffd672a8ef1df157f31793bfd8d42
#
_entry.id   251ffd672a8ef1df157f31793bfd8d42
#
_cell.length_a   1.000
_cell.length_b   1.000
_cell.length_c   1.000
_cell.angle_alpha   90.00
_cell.angle_beta   90.00
_cell.angle_gamma   90.00
#
_symmetry.space_group_name_H-M   'P 1'
#
loop_
_entity.id
_entity.type
_entity.pdbx_description
1 polymer ?
#
loop_
_entity_poly.entity_id
_entity_poly.type
_entity_poly.pdbx_seq_one_letter_code
_entity_poly.pdbx_strand_id
1 'polypeptide(L)'
;GALSMNKDISEFKRQGHQLKRLISVGGGTRNELLNQIKSSVVNSPIEISNEPEAGLKGVAILGSAGVGLINDPVQTSIERRNNIRIIQPNTEKAEVYKKSQLEYNRIYNHMIGFWLNKL
;
A
#
# COMPACT_ATOMS: atom_id res chain seq x y z
N GLY A 1 -2.69 8.97 4.43
CA GLY A 1 -1.83 8.27 5.39
C GLY A 1 -2.30 6.85 5.71
N ALA A 2 -1.80 6.27 6.82
CA ALA A 2 -2.10 4.88 7.17
C ALA A 2 -3.60 4.60 7.39
N LEU A 3 -4.32 5.49 8.04
CA LEU A 3 -5.77 5.34 8.28
C LEU A 3 -6.59 5.44 6.99
N SER A 4 -6.19 6.32 6.05
CA SER A 4 -6.80 6.41 4.72
C SER A 4 -6.60 5.11 3.94
N MET A 5 -5.37 4.62 3.90
CA MET A 5 -5.03 3.34 3.25
C MET A 5 -5.86 2.18 3.82
N ASN A 6 -6.02 2.11 5.14
CA ASN A 6 -6.81 1.05 5.77
C ASN A 6 -8.30 1.17 5.44
N LYS A 7 -8.82 2.38 5.32
CA LYS A 7 -10.20 2.61 4.86
C LYS A 7 -10.40 2.06 3.44
N ASP A 8 -9.48 2.34 2.52
CA ASP A 8 -9.54 1.86 1.14
C ASP A 8 -9.43 0.33 1.06
N ILE A 9 -8.53 -0.27 1.86
CA ILE A 9 -8.41 -1.73 1.98
C ILE A 9 -9.70 -2.36 2.55
N SER A 10 -10.32 -1.72 3.53
CA SER A 10 -11.57 -2.20 4.12
C SER A 10 -12.71 -2.18 3.11
N GLU A 11 -12.79 -1.14 2.29
CA GLU A 11 -13.76 -1.06 1.19
C GLU A 11 -13.52 -2.13 0.14
N PHE A 12 -12.25 -2.36 -0.25
CA PHE A 12 -11.87 -3.42 -1.17
C PHE A 12 -12.31 -4.81 -0.66
N LYS A 13 -12.11 -5.08 0.63
CA LYS A 13 -12.57 -6.33 1.27
C LYS A 13 -14.10 -6.42 1.31
N ARG A 14 -14.77 -5.30 1.60
CA ARG A 14 -16.25 -5.24 1.63
C ARG A 14 -16.87 -5.59 0.28
N GLN A 15 -16.20 -5.26 -0.82
CA GLN A 15 -16.61 -5.61 -2.18
C GLN A 15 -16.34 -7.08 -2.55
N GLY A 16 -15.91 -7.91 -1.60
CA GLY A 16 -15.69 -9.35 -1.78
C GLY A 16 -14.29 -9.73 -2.25
N HIS A 17 -13.36 -8.78 -2.34
CA HIS A 17 -11.98 -9.05 -2.71
C HIS A 17 -11.14 -9.51 -1.51
N GLN A 18 -10.21 -10.41 -1.76
CA GLN A 18 -9.26 -10.89 -0.75
C GLN A 18 -7.93 -10.13 -0.86
N LEU A 19 -7.46 -9.60 0.26
CA LEU A 19 -6.12 -9.05 0.36
C LEU A 19 -5.13 -10.20 0.54
N LYS A 20 -4.47 -10.62 -0.53
CA LYS A 20 -3.45 -11.68 -0.48
C LYS A 20 -2.09 -11.17 -0.02
N ARG A 21 -1.69 -9.99 -0.50
CA ARG A 21 -0.39 -9.37 -0.21
C ARG A 21 -0.53 -7.85 -0.22
N LEU A 22 0.22 -7.20 0.65
CA LEU A 22 0.34 -5.74 0.67
C LEU A 22 1.81 -5.38 0.45
N ILE A 23 2.09 -4.78 -0.68
CA ILE A 23 3.46 -4.40 -1.07
C ILE A 23 3.56 -2.88 -1.07
N SER A 24 4.52 -2.36 -0.31
CA SER A 24 4.83 -0.93 -0.29
C SER A 24 6.10 -0.66 -1.09
N VAL A 25 6.03 0.35 -1.96
CA VAL A 25 7.11 0.77 -2.84
C VAL A 25 7.32 2.28 -2.77
N GLY A 26 8.44 2.76 -3.28
CA GLY A 26 8.74 4.19 -3.41
C GLY A 26 9.38 4.81 -2.17
N GLY A 27 9.59 6.12 -2.19
CA GLY A 27 10.38 6.86 -1.19
C GLY A 27 9.88 6.75 0.24
N GLY A 28 8.56 6.59 0.44
CA GLY A 28 7.95 6.42 1.76
C GLY A 28 8.38 5.15 2.49
N THR A 29 8.92 4.16 1.77
CA THR A 29 9.38 2.90 2.37
C THR A 29 10.67 3.05 3.16
N ARG A 30 11.37 4.17 3.04
CA ARG A 30 12.59 4.48 3.82
C ARG A 30 12.28 4.82 5.28
N ASN A 31 11.05 5.19 5.59
CA ASN A 31 10.64 5.53 6.95
C ASN A 31 10.12 4.30 7.70
N GLU A 32 10.97 3.73 8.55
CA GLU A 32 10.65 2.53 9.35
C GLU A 32 9.43 2.70 10.24
N LEU A 33 9.34 3.84 10.93
CA LEU A 33 8.21 4.12 11.80
C LEU A 33 6.90 4.15 11.02
N LEU A 34 6.90 4.79 9.84
CA LEU A 34 5.72 4.85 8.98
C LEU A 34 5.32 3.45 8.48
N ASN A 35 6.30 2.62 8.12
CA ASN A 35 6.05 1.23 7.71
C ASN A 35 5.43 0.41 8.85
N GLN A 36 5.97 0.56 10.07
CA GLN A 36 5.44 -0.11 11.26
C GLN A 36 4.00 0.36 11.59
N ILE A 37 3.74 1.67 11.47
CA ILE A 37 2.40 2.23 11.68
C ILE A 37 1.43 1.66 10.64
N LYS A 38 1.79 1.65 9.36
CA LYS A 38 0.96 1.10 8.28
C LYS A 38 0.60 -0.36 8.53
N SER A 39 1.60 -1.19 8.84
CA SER A 39 1.40 -2.62 9.14
C SER A 39 0.46 -2.82 10.33
N SER A 40 0.65 -2.05 11.40
CA SER A 40 -0.16 -2.15 12.62
C SER A 40 -1.59 -1.63 12.42
N VAL A 41 -1.79 -0.56 11.64
CA VAL A 41 -3.12 -0.02 11.30
C VAL A 41 -3.93 -1.01 10.48
N VAL A 42 -3.31 -1.64 9.47
CA VAL A 42 -3.97 -2.66 8.64
C VAL A 42 -4.09 -4.00 9.37
N ASN A 43 -3.30 -4.18 10.44
CA ASN A 43 -3.13 -5.43 11.17
C ASN A 43 -2.76 -6.60 10.24
N SER A 44 -1.82 -6.35 9.33
CA SER A 44 -1.35 -7.31 8.34
C SER A 44 0.11 -7.07 8.01
N PRO A 45 0.89 -8.10 7.68
CA PRO A 45 2.25 -7.92 7.21
C PRO A 45 2.30 -7.05 5.97
N ILE A 46 3.30 -6.16 5.90
CA ILE A 46 3.60 -5.37 4.72
C ILE A 46 4.96 -5.77 4.17
N GLU A 47 4.99 -6.09 2.89
CA GLU A 47 6.21 -6.33 2.15
C GLU A 47 6.78 -4.99 1.67
N ILE A 48 8.00 -4.70 2.04
CA ILE A 48 8.71 -3.51 1.61
C ILE A 48 9.68 -3.87 0.50
N SER A 49 9.47 -3.30 -0.67
CA SER A 49 10.43 -3.42 -1.76
C SER A 49 11.60 -2.48 -1.51
N ASN A 50 12.83 -3.00 -1.63
CA ASN A 50 14.05 -2.18 -1.56
C ASN A 50 14.32 -1.42 -2.87
N GLU A 51 13.36 -1.39 -3.78
CA GLU A 51 13.46 -0.63 -5.03
C GLU A 51 12.93 0.79 -4.80
N PRO A 52 13.81 1.78 -4.64
CA PRO A 52 13.39 3.15 -4.37
C PRO A 52 12.70 3.79 -5.57
N GLU A 53 13.09 3.38 -6.78
CA GLU A 53 12.63 3.93 -8.06
C GLU A 53 11.80 2.92 -8.85
N ALA A 54 10.85 2.25 -8.18
CA ALA A 54 10.03 1.20 -8.79
C ALA A 54 9.29 1.68 -10.07
N GLY A 55 8.86 2.94 -10.09
CA GLY A 55 8.22 3.53 -11.28
C GLY A 55 9.18 3.64 -12.47
N LEU A 56 10.39 4.16 -12.26
CA LEU A 56 11.40 4.26 -13.31
C LEU A 56 11.83 2.88 -13.84
N LYS A 57 11.99 1.92 -12.94
CA LYS A 57 12.28 0.53 -13.31
C LYS A 57 11.16 -0.07 -14.16
N GLY A 58 9.91 0.16 -13.79
CA GLY A 58 8.76 -0.28 -14.58
C GLY A 58 8.75 0.32 -15.99
N VAL A 59 8.97 1.62 -16.10
CA VAL A 59 9.05 2.30 -17.41
C VAL A 59 10.21 1.75 -18.26
N ALA A 60 11.38 1.51 -17.65
CA ALA A 60 12.54 0.94 -18.36
C ALA A 60 12.24 -0.48 -18.87
N ILE A 61 11.56 -1.30 -18.10
CA ILE A 61 11.15 -2.66 -18.50
C ILE A 61 10.16 -2.58 -19.68
N LEU A 62 9.13 -1.74 -19.57
CA LEU A 62 8.13 -1.58 -20.63
C LEU A 62 8.75 -1.00 -21.91
N GLY A 63 9.63 0.00 -21.78
CA GLY A 63 10.37 0.56 -22.92
C GLY A 63 11.25 -0.47 -23.63
N SER A 64 11.94 -1.31 -22.84
CA SER A 64 12.75 -2.40 -23.39
C SER A 64 11.91 -3.45 -24.12
N ALA A 65 10.71 -3.74 -23.62
CA ALA A 65 9.77 -4.61 -24.32
C ALA A 65 9.26 -3.97 -25.62
N GLY A 66 8.97 -2.67 -25.60
CA GLY A 66 8.49 -1.92 -26.76
C GLY A 66 9.47 -1.89 -27.93
N VAL A 67 10.77 -1.93 -27.65
CA VAL A 67 11.84 -1.99 -28.68
C VAL A 67 12.36 -3.42 -28.93
N GLY A 68 11.72 -4.42 -28.36
CA GLY A 68 12.05 -5.84 -28.63
C GLY A 68 13.29 -6.37 -27.90
N LEU A 69 13.83 -5.65 -26.90
CA LEU A 69 14.97 -6.11 -26.10
C LEU A 69 14.59 -7.18 -25.07
N ILE A 70 13.34 -7.21 -24.64
CA ILE A 70 12.78 -8.23 -23.77
C ILE A 70 11.42 -8.69 -24.29
N ASN A 71 11.13 -9.99 -24.17
CA ASN A 71 9.90 -10.58 -24.69
C ASN A 71 8.75 -10.54 -23.68
N ASP A 72 9.04 -10.72 -22.40
CA ASP A 72 8.05 -10.77 -21.33
C ASP A 72 8.40 -9.76 -20.22
N PRO A 73 7.74 -8.59 -20.22
CA PRO A 73 7.98 -7.57 -19.21
C PRO A 73 7.51 -8.00 -17.81
N VAL A 74 6.48 -8.84 -17.71
CA VAL A 74 5.98 -9.34 -16.43
C VAL A 74 6.98 -10.30 -15.79
N GLN A 75 7.42 -11.29 -16.57
CA GLN A 75 8.43 -12.25 -16.10
C GLN A 75 9.75 -11.53 -15.74
N THR A 76 10.21 -10.62 -16.58
CA THR A 76 11.40 -9.79 -16.31
C THR A 76 11.25 -9.01 -14.99
N SER A 77 10.07 -8.45 -14.72
CA SER A 77 9.79 -7.73 -13.48
C SER A 77 9.88 -8.64 -12.26
N ILE A 78 9.38 -9.87 -12.36
CA ILE A 78 9.42 -10.87 -11.29
C ILE A 78 10.87 -11.29 -11.01
N GLU A 79 11.63 -11.61 -12.02
CA GLU A 79 13.04 -12.06 -11.91
C GLU A 79 13.97 -10.96 -11.36
N ARG A 80 13.68 -9.70 -11.70
CA ARG A 80 14.43 -8.53 -11.21
C ARG A 80 13.91 -7.97 -9.90
N ARG A 81 13.00 -8.67 -9.22
CA ARG A 81 12.51 -8.28 -7.91
C ARG A 81 13.63 -8.45 -6.88
N ASN A 82 14.12 -7.34 -6.35
CA ASN A 82 15.16 -7.31 -5.32
C ASN A 82 14.59 -7.63 -3.94
N ASN A 83 15.48 -7.85 -2.97
CA ASN A 83 15.18 -8.23 -1.59
C ASN A 83 13.93 -7.54 -1.04
N ILE A 84 12.96 -8.35 -0.64
CA ILE A 84 11.74 -7.92 0.01
C ILE A 84 11.96 -8.06 1.52
N ARG A 85 11.68 -7.00 2.25
CA ARG A 85 11.66 -6.99 3.70
C ARG A 85 10.22 -7.02 4.18
N ILE A 86 9.91 -7.84 5.18
CA ILE A 86 8.56 -7.97 5.73
C ILE A 86 8.49 -7.24 7.07
N ILE A 87 7.55 -6.32 7.20
CA ILE A 87 7.22 -5.63 8.44
C ILE A 87 5.98 -6.28 9.04
N GLN A 88 6.14 -6.89 10.21
CA GLN A 88 5.04 -7.49 10.94
C GLN A 88 4.24 -6.43 11.72
N PRO A 89 2.92 -6.57 11.85
CA PRO A 89 2.13 -5.67 12.65
C PRO A 89 2.45 -5.80 14.15
N ASN A 90 2.43 -4.68 14.87
CA ASN A 90 2.38 -4.69 16.32
C ASN A 90 0.92 -4.82 16.75
N THR A 91 0.55 -5.99 17.24
CA THR A 91 -0.84 -6.34 17.59
C THR A 91 -1.40 -5.52 18.75
N GLU A 92 -0.56 -5.16 19.73
CA GLU A 92 -0.98 -4.30 20.84
C GLU A 92 -1.35 -2.89 20.36
N LYS A 93 -0.54 -2.33 19.47
CA LYS A 93 -0.81 -1.02 18.85
C LYS A 93 -1.99 -1.08 17.87
N ALA A 94 -2.24 -2.22 17.25
CA ALA A 94 -3.38 -2.39 16.35
C ALA A 94 -4.72 -2.10 17.05
N GLU A 95 -4.88 -2.49 18.31
CA GLU A 95 -6.09 -2.17 19.08
C GLU A 95 -6.27 -0.66 19.32
N VAL A 96 -5.18 0.06 19.56
CA VAL A 96 -5.21 1.53 19.68
C VAL A 96 -5.62 2.15 18.36
N TYR A 97 -5.06 1.67 17.25
CA TYR A 97 -5.36 2.19 15.91
C TYR A 97 -6.79 1.90 15.45
N LYS A 98 -7.46 0.86 15.96
CA LYS A 98 -8.89 0.64 15.72
C LYS A 98 -9.74 1.82 16.16
N LYS A 99 -9.46 2.37 17.35
CA LYS A 99 -10.17 3.57 17.85
C LYS A 99 -9.92 4.77 16.96
N SER A 100 -8.67 5.00 16.59
CA SER A 100 -8.30 6.09 15.67
C SER A 100 -8.95 5.92 14.29
N GLN A 101 -9.11 4.69 13.81
CA GLN A 101 -9.77 4.39 12.54
C GLN A 101 -11.27 4.73 12.59
N LEU A 102 -11.94 4.39 13.68
CA LEU A 102 -13.36 4.72 13.86
C LEU A 102 -13.56 6.24 13.82
N GLU A 103 -12.73 6.99 14.53
CA GLU A 103 -12.79 8.45 14.55
C GLU A 103 -12.47 9.05 13.16
N TYR A 104 -11.43 8.53 12.50
CA TYR A 104 -11.10 8.92 11.13
C TYR A 104 -12.29 8.71 10.18
N ASN A 105 -12.92 7.55 10.23
CA ASN A 105 -14.06 7.23 9.36
C ASN A 105 -15.25 8.16 9.65
N ARG A 106 -15.51 8.49 10.91
CA ARG A 106 -16.57 9.42 11.31
C ARG A 106 -16.33 10.81 10.72
N ILE A 107 -15.12 11.34 10.88
CA ILE A 107 -14.73 12.65 10.34
C ILE A 107 -14.80 12.65 8.81
N TYR A 108 -14.24 11.61 8.19
CA TYR A 108 -14.22 11.46 6.73
C TYR A 108 -15.65 11.48 6.14
N ASN A 109 -16.56 10.69 6.72
CA ASN A 109 -17.95 10.63 6.26
C ASN A 109 -18.69 11.97 6.45
N HIS A 110 -18.42 12.67 7.54
CA HIS A 110 -18.98 13.99 7.78
C HIS A 110 -18.49 15.02 6.74
N MET A 111 -17.18 15.00 6.44
CA MET A 111 -16.58 15.89 5.45
C MET A 111 -17.08 15.60 4.03
N ILE A 112 -17.23 14.34 3.64
CA ILE A 112 -17.77 13.98 2.32
C ILE A 112 -19.22 14.49 2.18
N GLY A 113 -20.07 14.30 3.18
CA GLY A 113 -21.41 14.85 3.18
C GLY A 113 -21.44 16.35 2.99
N PHE A 114 -20.53 17.07 3.66
CA PHE A 114 -20.39 18.51 3.51
C PHE A 114 -19.98 18.94 2.08
N TRP A 115 -19.05 18.21 1.44
CA TRP A 115 -18.61 18.51 0.09
C TRP A 115 -19.66 18.18 -0.97
N LEU A 116 -20.33 17.04 -0.85
CA LEU A 116 -21.38 16.63 -1.79
C LEU A 116 -22.60 17.56 -1.76
N ASN A 117 -22.93 18.14 -0.61
CA ASN A 117 -24.01 19.12 -0.49
C ASN A 117 -23.67 20.51 -1.06
N LYS A 118 -22.42 20.74 -1.47
CA LYS A 118 -21.98 21.99 -2.14
C LYS A 118 -21.92 21.89 -3.66
N LEU A 119 -22.05 20.70 -4.19
CA LEU A 119 -22.13 20.43 -5.63
C LEU A 119 -23.58 20.35 -6.09
#